data_7ef1d4be88c8dc3fe6360ecbced0185c
#
_entry.id   7ef1d4be88c8dc3fe6360ecbced0185c
#
_cell.length_a   1.000
_cell.length_b   1.000
_cell.length_c   1.000
_cell.angle_alpha   90.00
_cell.angle_beta   90.00
_cell.angle_gamma   90.00
#
_symmetry.space_group_name_H-M   'P 1'
#
loop_
_entity.id
_entity.type
_entity.pdbx_description
1 polymer ?
#
loop_
_entity_poly.entity_id
_entity_poly.type
_entity_poly.pdbx_seq_one_letter_code
_entity_poly.pdbx_strand_id
1 'polypeptide(L)'
;MVIRMMGGLSLSRDGKTVATSDSRMKKVWTLIAYLVLHRNDPISLEELTGILWNGSECNNPSNALKNLAYRSRRMMEPLHREGEGEFIIFANGVYLWNPDIPCRVDCEEMEECYRQASSPELSPQKRLALLEQGLDEYQGDFLPRLAFNQWAAEQCRYYQTIEEKSVLLSAELLQTVGREKSIIGLAQWAVRSQPLSGTFQAMLIRTHLAAGNYTRALEQYNTAADLFYRQKGTGVPEEVRAVYQQLLQKAHSSDFDLSIIKEELREDTLLGAFFCDYEAFKNIYHLQARTLLREGRFLYIALLSFYGKDGDSPSDRRICEAMTALKDTLVKRLRKGDVIAAYSPSQYVLMLPLKDAATGEGVLERLRTSFFEEHPEIDLRMETDLSMVEPTV
;
A
#
# COMPACT_ATOMS: atom_id res chain seq x y z
N MET A 1 -21.01 -11.80 -22.00
CA MET A 1 -21.02 -10.80 -20.91
C MET A 1 -19.59 -10.41 -20.58
N VAL A 2 -19.30 -9.13 -20.32
CA VAL A 2 -17.99 -8.65 -19.89
C VAL A 2 -18.03 -8.38 -18.40
N ILE A 3 -17.07 -8.93 -17.67
CA ILE A 3 -16.94 -8.80 -16.22
C ILE A 3 -15.56 -8.21 -15.94
N ARG A 4 -15.55 -7.07 -15.26
CA ARG A 4 -14.32 -6.40 -14.82
C ARG A 4 -14.18 -6.55 -13.33
N MET A 5 -13.01 -6.99 -12.88
CA MET A 5 -12.64 -7.18 -11.48
C MET A 5 -11.39 -6.37 -11.10
N MET A 6 -10.62 -5.93 -12.10
CA MET A 6 -9.45 -5.08 -11.92
C MET A 6 -9.88 -3.60 -11.77
N GLY A 7 -9.52 -2.97 -10.63
CA GLY A 7 -9.95 -1.61 -10.28
C GLY A 7 -11.36 -1.51 -9.69
N GLY A 8 -12.17 -2.57 -9.78
CA GLY A 8 -13.53 -2.63 -9.24
C GLY A 8 -14.36 -3.71 -9.90
N LEU A 9 -15.51 -4.08 -9.29
CA LEU A 9 -16.38 -5.09 -9.87
C LEU A 9 -17.51 -4.45 -10.68
N SER A 10 -17.57 -4.80 -11.96
CA SER A 10 -18.69 -4.45 -12.84
C SER A 10 -18.99 -5.58 -13.82
N LEU A 11 -20.26 -5.72 -14.13
CA LEU A 11 -20.78 -6.65 -15.14
C LEU A 11 -21.48 -5.85 -16.22
N SER A 12 -21.13 -6.08 -17.47
CA SER A 12 -21.67 -5.35 -18.61
C SER A 12 -22.17 -6.29 -19.69
N ARG A 13 -23.34 -5.98 -20.26
CA ARG A 13 -23.93 -6.73 -21.35
C ARG A 13 -24.89 -5.84 -22.13
N ASP A 14 -24.76 -5.85 -23.47
CA ASP A 14 -25.67 -5.13 -24.38
C ASP A 14 -25.85 -3.64 -24.01
N GLY A 15 -24.76 -2.99 -23.63
CA GLY A 15 -24.75 -1.57 -23.25
C GLY A 15 -25.29 -1.26 -21.85
N LYS A 16 -25.77 -2.25 -21.12
CA LYS A 16 -26.17 -2.12 -19.70
C LYS A 16 -25.02 -2.52 -18.80
N THR A 17 -24.86 -1.82 -17.67
CA THR A 17 -23.80 -2.09 -16.69
C THR A 17 -24.36 -2.08 -15.28
N VAL A 18 -23.95 -3.07 -14.50
CA VAL A 18 -24.18 -3.16 -13.06
C VAL A 18 -22.80 -3.15 -12.38
N ALA A 19 -22.58 -2.20 -11.45
CA ALA A 19 -21.29 -1.99 -10.81
C ALA A 19 -21.43 -1.78 -9.30
N THR A 20 -20.30 -1.97 -8.56
CA THR A 20 -20.24 -1.78 -7.12
C THR A 20 -20.41 -0.31 -6.75
N SER A 21 -21.61 0.07 -6.30
CA SER A 21 -21.90 1.43 -5.82
C SER A 21 -22.20 1.51 -4.33
N ASP A 22 -22.74 0.44 -3.71
CA ASP A 22 -23.18 0.43 -2.31
C ASP A 22 -22.30 -0.47 -1.44
N SER A 23 -21.74 0.12 -0.37
CA SER A 23 -20.93 -0.60 0.63
C SER A 23 -21.71 -1.68 1.41
N ARG A 24 -23.05 -1.59 1.44
CA ARG A 24 -23.93 -2.55 2.13
C ARG A 24 -24.11 -3.87 1.39
N MET A 25 -23.66 -3.96 0.13
CA MET A 25 -23.80 -5.14 -0.71
C MET A 25 -22.54 -5.97 -0.87
N LYS A 26 -21.56 -5.82 0.02
CA LYS A 26 -20.25 -6.48 -0.08
C LYS A 26 -20.35 -7.99 -0.26
N LYS A 27 -21.15 -8.69 0.56
CA LYS A 27 -21.32 -10.16 0.45
C LYS A 27 -21.97 -10.60 -0.86
N VAL A 28 -22.90 -9.79 -1.41
CA VAL A 28 -23.51 -10.04 -2.73
C VAL A 28 -22.43 -10.01 -3.82
N TRP A 29 -21.59 -8.98 -3.79
CA TRP A 29 -20.50 -8.83 -4.74
C TRP A 29 -19.42 -9.89 -4.59
N THR A 30 -19.10 -10.28 -3.34
CA THR A 30 -18.16 -11.39 -3.09
C THR A 30 -18.70 -12.69 -3.66
N LEU A 31 -19.99 -13.00 -3.47
CA LEU A 31 -20.62 -14.19 -4.02
C LEU A 31 -20.56 -14.22 -5.55
N ILE A 32 -20.90 -13.10 -6.21
CA ILE A 32 -20.85 -13.01 -7.68
C ILE A 32 -19.43 -13.20 -8.17
N ALA A 33 -18.45 -12.49 -7.61
CA ALA A 33 -17.06 -12.59 -8.03
C ALA A 33 -16.48 -13.99 -7.84
N TYR A 34 -16.81 -14.62 -6.71
CA TYR A 34 -16.36 -15.98 -6.41
C TYR A 34 -16.93 -17.00 -7.40
N LEU A 35 -18.25 -16.98 -7.63
CA LEU A 35 -18.91 -17.90 -8.59
C LEU A 35 -18.46 -17.68 -10.03
N VAL A 36 -18.14 -16.44 -10.42
CA VAL A 36 -17.63 -16.15 -11.77
C VAL A 36 -16.24 -16.74 -11.99
N LEU A 37 -15.32 -16.56 -11.03
CA LEU A 37 -13.96 -17.11 -11.16
C LEU A 37 -13.92 -18.64 -11.05
N HIS A 38 -14.88 -19.21 -10.35
CA HIS A 38 -15.04 -20.68 -10.22
C HIS A 38 -16.22 -21.22 -11.05
N ARG A 39 -16.54 -20.57 -12.18
CA ARG A 39 -17.75 -20.89 -12.98
C ARG A 39 -17.75 -22.28 -13.60
N ASN A 40 -16.60 -22.91 -13.68
CA ASN A 40 -16.47 -24.26 -14.22
C ASN A 40 -16.69 -25.36 -13.15
N ASP A 41 -16.76 -24.98 -11.87
CA ASP A 41 -16.84 -25.89 -10.74
C ASP A 41 -18.15 -25.66 -9.94
N PRO A 42 -18.81 -26.73 -9.49
CA PRO A 42 -19.93 -26.61 -8.55
C PRO A 42 -19.41 -26.32 -7.14
N ILE A 43 -19.88 -25.23 -6.52
CA ILE A 43 -19.39 -24.76 -5.23
C ILE A 43 -20.34 -25.16 -4.10
N SER A 44 -19.80 -25.77 -3.05
CA SER A 44 -20.59 -26.25 -1.92
C SER A 44 -21.09 -25.09 -1.02
N LEU A 45 -22.16 -25.39 -0.26
CA LEU A 45 -22.69 -24.48 0.76
C LEU A 45 -21.61 -24.13 1.81
N GLU A 46 -20.82 -25.13 2.22
CA GLU A 46 -19.79 -24.98 3.25
C GLU A 46 -18.67 -24.05 2.78
N GLU A 47 -18.19 -24.25 1.57
CA GLU A 47 -17.16 -23.42 0.93
C GLU A 47 -17.60 -21.95 0.80
N LEU A 48 -18.81 -21.70 0.26
CA LEU A 48 -19.35 -20.34 0.14
C LEU A 48 -19.55 -19.69 1.52
N THR A 49 -19.93 -20.49 2.52
CA THR A 49 -20.07 -19.98 3.89
C THR A 49 -18.71 -19.55 4.44
N GLY A 50 -17.66 -20.33 4.24
CA GLY A 50 -16.28 -19.99 4.63
C GLY A 50 -15.82 -18.69 4.00
N ILE A 51 -16.02 -18.52 2.69
CA ILE A 51 -15.62 -17.32 1.94
C ILE A 51 -16.41 -16.07 2.35
N LEU A 52 -17.73 -16.18 2.53
CA LEU A 52 -18.62 -15.04 2.75
C LEU A 52 -18.67 -14.56 4.20
N TRP A 53 -18.40 -15.43 5.17
CA TRP A 53 -18.45 -15.09 6.61
C TRP A 53 -17.08 -15.08 7.27
N ASN A 54 -16.04 -15.57 6.59
CA ASN A 54 -14.64 -15.50 7.05
C ASN A 54 -14.47 -15.90 8.53
N GLY A 55 -15.09 -17.05 8.92
CA GLY A 55 -15.04 -17.57 10.29
C GLY A 55 -15.98 -16.89 11.29
N SER A 56 -16.75 -15.86 10.90
CA SER A 56 -17.78 -15.30 11.77
C SER A 56 -19.00 -16.22 11.85
N GLU A 57 -19.62 -16.34 13.02
CA GLU A 57 -20.80 -17.19 13.21
C GLU A 57 -21.98 -16.73 12.33
N CYS A 58 -22.56 -17.68 11.60
CA CYS A 58 -23.80 -17.50 10.88
C CYS A 58 -24.81 -18.52 11.40
N ASN A 59 -25.85 -18.06 12.09
CA ASN A 59 -26.83 -18.93 12.73
C ASN A 59 -27.61 -19.84 11.76
N ASN A 60 -27.77 -19.42 10.49
CA ASN A 60 -28.43 -20.22 9.46
C ASN A 60 -27.77 -19.93 8.09
N PRO A 61 -26.63 -20.55 7.78
CA PRO A 61 -25.89 -20.34 6.52
C PRO A 61 -26.71 -20.63 5.27
N SER A 62 -27.50 -21.68 5.28
CA SER A 62 -28.33 -22.09 4.15
C SER A 62 -29.35 -20.99 3.76
N ASN A 63 -30.06 -20.48 4.75
CA ASN A 63 -31.05 -19.42 4.50
C ASN A 63 -30.39 -18.10 4.14
N ALA A 64 -29.29 -17.74 4.79
CA ALA A 64 -28.52 -16.55 4.47
C ALA A 64 -27.98 -16.57 3.04
N LEU A 65 -27.45 -17.71 2.60
CA LEU A 65 -26.93 -17.88 1.24
C LEU A 65 -28.04 -17.86 0.17
N LYS A 66 -29.20 -18.49 0.45
CA LYS A 66 -30.39 -18.38 -0.43
C LYS A 66 -30.80 -16.92 -0.64
N ASN A 67 -30.84 -16.12 0.43
CA ASN A 67 -31.16 -14.69 0.36
C ASN A 67 -30.08 -13.90 -0.42
N LEU A 68 -28.81 -14.23 -0.25
CA LEU A 68 -27.74 -13.59 -1.01
C LEU A 68 -27.83 -13.93 -2.49
N ALA A 69 -28.06 -15.18 -2.84
CA ALA A 69 -28.23 -15.63 -4.23
C ALA A 69 -29.45 -14.94 -4.88
N TYR A 70 -30.57 -14.85 -4.17
CA TYR A 70 -31.74 -14.12 -4.64
C TYR A 70 -31.42 -12.63 -4.91
N ARG A 71 -30.75 -11.96 -3.97
CA ARG A 71 -30.34 -10.55 -4.13
C ARG A 71 -29.36 -10.37 -5.29
N SER A 72 -28.44 -11.32 -5.47
CA SER A 72 -27.48 -11.31 -6.58
C SER A 72 -28.20 -11.41 -7.94
N ARG A 73 -29.12 -12.36 -8.08
CA ARG A 73 -29.95 -12.51 -9.30
C ARG A 73 -30.72 -11.25 -9.61
N ARG A 74 -31.44 -10.70 -8.61
CA ARG A 74 -32.22 -9.46 -8.77
C ARG A 74 -31.35 -8.27 -9.18
N MET A 75 -30.14 -8.17 -8.65
CA MET A 75 -29.21 -7.11 -9.01
C MET A 75 -28.74 -7.22 -10.47
N MET A 76 -28.57 -8.44 -10.96
CA MET A 76 -28.15 -8.73 -12.34
C MET A 76 -29.32 -8.77 -13.34
N GLU A 77 -30.60 -8.65 -12.88
CA GLU A 77 -31.79 -8.68 -13.72
C GLU A 77 -31.71 -7.74 -14.94
N PRO A 78 -31.16 -6.51 -14.86
CA PRO A 78 -31.00 -5.63 -16.03
C PRO A 78 -30.13 -6.22 -17.15
N LEU A 79 -29.26 -7.20 -16.84
CA LEU A 79 -28.35 -7.85 -17.79
C LEU A 79 -28.95 -9.13 -18.39
N HIS A 80 -30.15 -9.55 -17.95
CA HIS A 80 -30.80 -10.77 -18.37
C HIS A 80 -31.38 -10.62 -19.79
N ARG A 81 -31.32 -11.69 -20.56
CA ARG A 81 -32.00 -11.78 -21.89
C ARG A 81 -33.22 -12.65 -21.80
N GLU A 82 -34.19 -12.34 -22.61
CA GLU A 82 -35.45 -13.12 -22.70
C GLU A 82 -35.10 -14.58 -23.13
N GLY A 83 -35.64 -15.54 -22.40
CA GLY A 83 -35.42 -16.98 -22.67
C GLY A 83 -34.12 -17.55 -22.06
N GLU A 84 -33.26 -16.75 -21.40
CA GLU A 84 -32.10 -17.26 -20.67
C GLU A 84 -32.47 -17.78 -19.27
N GLY A 85 -31.68 -18.74 -18.78
CA GLY A 85 -31.75 -19.19 -17.39
C GLY A 85 -31.12 -18.18 -16.41
N GLU A 86 -31.30 -18.41 -15.12
CA GLU A 86 -30.72 -17.59 -14.06
C GLU A 86 -29.18 -17.56 -14.11
N PHE A 87 -28.54 -16.43 -13.74
CA PHE A 87 -27.09 -16.28 -13.68
C PHE A 87 -26.45 -17.21 -12.65
N ILE A 88 -27.10 -17.41 -11.51
CA ILE A 88 -26.67 -18.27 -10.43
C ILE A 88 -27.64 -19.43 -10.32
N ILE A 89 -27.18 -20.63 -10.50
CA ILE A 89 -27.96 -21.87 -10.38
C ILE A 89 -27.73 -22.50 -9.02
N PHE A 90 -28.77 -23.03 -8.40
CA PHE A 90 -28.69 -23.91 -7.24
C PHE A 90 -29.29 -25.26 -7.59
N ALA A 91 -28.46 -26.29 -7.62
CA ALA A 91 -28.87 -27.66 -7.94
C ALA A 91 -28.05 -28.65 -7.11
N ASN A 92 -28.68 -29.73 -6.66
CA ASN A 92 -28.03 -30.81 -5.92
C ASN A 92 -27.20 -30.38 -4.70
N GLY A 93 -27.60 -29.28 -4.02
CA GLY A 93 -26.92 -28.77 -2.83
C GLY A 93 -25.71 -27.86 -3.10
N VAL A 94 -25.41 -27.55 -4.37
CA VAL A 94 -24.30 -26.69 -4.78
C VAL A 94 -24.78 -25.46 -5.54
N TYR A 95 -23.98 -24.43 -5.52
CA TYR A 95 -24.15 -23.20 -6.31
C TYR A 95 -23.17 -23.20 -7.47
N LEU A 96 -23.59 -22.71 -8.62
CA LEU A 96 -22.72 -22.52 -9.77
C LEU A 96 -23.14 -21.27 -10.55
N TRP A 97 -22.20 -20.68 -11.23
CA TRP A 97 -22.49 -19.72 -12.30
C TRP A 97 -23.07 -20.49 -13.49
N ASN A 98 -24.07 -19.91 -14.16
CA ASN A 98 -24.68 -20.57 -15.28
C ASN A 98 -23.69 -20.74 -16.46
N PRO A 99 -23.32 -21.97 -16.82
CA PRO A 99 -22.34 -22.23 -17.89
C PRO A 99 -22.85 -21.81 -19.27
N ASP A 100 -24.17 -21.71 -19.48
CA ASP A 100 -24.75 -21.26 -20.75
C ASP A 100 -24.58 -19.76 -20.97
N ILE A 101 -24.06 -19.02 -19.99
CA ILE A 101 -23.81 -17.58 -20.08
C ILE A 101 -22.31 -17.34 -20.22
N PRO A 102 -21.79 -17.16 -21.46
CA PRO A 102 -20.37 -16.96 -21.68
C PRO A 102 -19.90 -15.63 -21.09
N CYS A 103 -18.79 -15.68 -20.38
CA CYS A 103 -18.20 -14.54 -19.70
C CYS A 103 -16.75 -14.30 -20.18
N ARG A 104 -16.42 -13.04 -20.39
CA ARG A 104 -15.08 -12.53 -20.55
C ARG A 104 -14.70 -11.81 -19.26
N VAL A 105 -13.62 -12.20 -18.61
CA VAL A 105 -13.18 -11.67 -17.31
C VAL A 105 -11.79 -11.07 -17.47
N ASP A 106 -11.62 -9.81 -17.15
CA ASP A 106 -10.40 -9.02 -17.36
C ASP A 106 -9.16 -9.64 -16.68
N CYS A 107 -9.27 -10.05 -15.42
CA CYS A 107 -8.14 -10.64 -14.70
C CYS A 107 -7.70 -11.99 -15.28
N GLU A 108 -8.63 -12.82 -15.80
CA GLU A 108 -8.29 -14.07 -16.49
C GLU A 108 -7.62 -13.81 -17.85
N GLU A 109 -8.06 -12.77 -18.57
CA GLU A 109 -7.42 -12.39 -19.83
C GLU A 109 -6.00 -11.88 -19.61
N MET A 110 -5.78 -11.07 -18.57
CA MET A 110 -4.43 -10.65 -18.18
C MET A 110 -3.53 -11.85 -17.88
N GLU A 111 -4.02 -12.82 -17.11
CA GLU A 111 -3.29 -14.05 -16.77
C GLU A 111 -2.98 -14.90 -18.00
N GLU A 112 -3.96 -15.09 -18.88
CA GLU A 112 -3.80 -15.86 -20.12
C GLU A 112 -2.79 -15.19 -21.07
N CYS A 113 -2.85 -13.86 -21.22
CA CYS A 113 -1.88 -13.09 -21.99
C CYS A 113 -0.46 -13.29 -21.44
N TYR A 114 -0.27 -13.20 -20.11
CA TYR A 114 1.03 -13.46 -19.48
C TYR A 114 1.49 -14.90 -19.70
N ARG A 115 0.61 -15.88 -19.53
CA ARG A 115 0.92 -17.30 -19.73
C ARG A 115 1.39 -17.59 -21.15
N GLN A 116 0.69 -17.06 -22.16
CA GLN A 116 1.09 -17.19 -23.57
C GLN A 116 2.39 -16.45 -23.86
N ALA A 117 2.55 -15.24 -23.37
CA ALA A 117 3.77 -14.46 -23.57
C ALA A 117 5.01 -15.08 -22.90
N SER A 118 4.82 -15.90 -21.86
CA SER A 118 5.92 -16.61 -21.21
C SER A 118 6.48 -17.78 -22.06
N SER A 119 5.76 -18.21 -23.11
CA SER A 119 6.25 -19.24 -24.01
C SER A 119 7.42 -18.75 -24.86
N PRO A 120 8.58 -19.43 -24.85
CA PRO A 120 9.73 -19.06 -25.69
C PRO A 120 9.54 -19.34 -27.18
N GLU A 121 8.49 -20.08 -27.57
CA GLU A 121 8.19 -20.43 -28.97
C GLU A 121 7.68 -19.24 -29.79
N LEU A 122 7.14 -18.23 -29.11
CA LEU A 122 6.65 -17.02 -29.76
C LEU A 122 7.78 -16.00 -29.99
N SER A 123 7.70 -15.26 -31.12
CA SER A 123 8.64 -14.18 -31.37
C SER A 123 8.56 -13.10 -30.29
N PRO A 124 9.68 -12.40 -29.97
CA PRO A 124 9.67 -11.32 -28.97
C PRO A 124 8.59 -10.25 -29.20
N GLN A 125 8.32 -9.92 -30.47
CA GLN A 125 7.30 -8.96 -30.86
C GLN A 125 5.87 -9.45 -30.51
N LYS A 126 5.58 -10.74 -30.76
CA LYS A 126 4.27 -11.32 -30.41
C LYS A 126 4.08 -11.43 -28.91
N ARG A 127 5.14 -11.83 -28.20
CA ARG A 127 5.13 -11.87 -26.73
C ARG A 127 4.87 -10.49 -26.14
N LEU A 128 5.53 -9.46 -26.66
CA LEU A 128 5.33 -8.08 -26.22
C LEU A 128 3.91 -7.59 -26.48
N ALA A 129 3.33 -7.88 -27.65
CA ALA A 129 1.95 -7.51 -27.96
C ALA A 129 0.93 -8.18 -27.01
N LEU A 130 1.17 -9.45 -26.62
CA LEU A 130 0.33 -10.13 -25.63
C LEU A 130 0.45 -9.49 -24.24
N LEU A 131 1.66 -9.12 -23.82
CA LEU A 131 1.85 -8.45 -22.53
C LEU A 131 1.22 -7.06 -22.51
N GLU A 132 1.34 -6.28 -23.58
CA GLU A 132 0.67 -4.99 -23.75
C GLU A 132 -0.86 -5.16 -23.63
N GLN A 133 -1.43 -6.15 -24.33
CA GLN A 133 -2.86 -6.47 -24.24
C GLN A 133 -3.27 -6.85 -22.81
N GLY A 134 -2.51 -7.71 -22.10
CA GLY A 134 -2.81 -8.12 -20.74
C GLY A 134 -2.71 -6.97 -19.73
N LEU A 135 -1.71 -6.09 -19.88
CA LEU A 135 -1.53 -4.92 -19.01
C LEU A 135 -2.61 -3.85 -19.25
N ASP A 136 -3.20 -3.76 -20.43
CA ASP A 136 -4.33 -2.87 -20.71
C ASP A 136 -5.60 -3.28 -19.95
N GLU A 137 -5.75 -4.55 -19.58
CA GLU A 137 -6.85 -5.02 -18.72
C GLU A 137 -6.65 -4.63 -17.24
N TYR A 138 -5.42 -4.29 -16.82
CA TYR A 138 -5.14 -3.88 -15.45
C TYR A 138 -5.54 -2.41 -15.21
N GLN A 139 -6.72 -2.21 -14.62
CA GLN A 139 -7.26 -0.89 -14.30
C GLN A 139 -7.11 -0.52 -12.81
N GLY A 140 -6.34 -1.29 -12.06
CA GLY A 140 -6.10 -1.16 -10.63
C GLY A 140 -6.22 -2.50 -9.90
N ASP A 141 -6.08 -2.49 -8.59
CA ASP A 141 -6.11 -3.69 -7.76
C ASP A 141 -7.37 -4.52 -7.95
N PHE A 142 -7.22 -5.85 -7.80
CA PHE A 142 -8.32 -6.79 -7.86
C PHE A 142 -9.31 -6.51 -6.73
N LEU A 143 -10.57 -6.24 -7.07
CA LEU A 143 -11.70 -6.04 -6.17
C LEU A 143 -11.39 -5.13 -4.96
N PRO A 144 -10.89 -3.90 -5.12
CA PRO A 144 -10.36 -3.09 -4.02
C PRO A 144 -11.40 -2.82 -2.92
N ARG A 145 -12.70 -2.79 -3.25
CA ARG A 145 -13.78 -2.63 -2.27
C ARG A 145 -14.08 -3.90 -1.46
N LEU A 146 -13.51 -5.04 -1.84
CA LEU A 146 -13.63 -6.33 -1.16
C LEU A 146 -12.34 -6.77 -0.46
N ALA A 147 -11.34 -5.90 -0.36
CA ALA A 147 -10.02 -6.19 0.24
C ALA A 147 -10.08 -6.67 1.71
N PHE A 148 -11.20 -6.43 2.42
CA PHE A 148 -11.45 -6.97 3.76
C PHE A 148 -11.74 -8.48 3.77
N ASN A 149 -12.09 -9.08 2.63
CA ASN A 149 -12.33 -10.52 2.47
C ASN A 149 -10.99 -11.21 2.20
N GLN A 150 -10.65 -12.23 2.98
CA GLN A 150 -9.37 -12.93 2.88
C GLN A 150 -9.12 -13.51 1.49
N TRP A 151 -10.12 -14.16 0.89
CA TRP A 151 -10.03 -14.69 -0.47
C TRP A 151 -9.72 -13.57 -1.49
N ALA A 152 -10.46 -12.46 -1.43
CA ALA A 152 -10.24 -11.35 -2.35
C ALA A 152 -8.84 -10.72 -2.17
N ALA A 153 -8.35 -10.63 -0.93
CA ALA A 153 -7.00 -10.14 -0.64
C ALA A 153 -5.90 -11.09 -1.16
N GLU A 154 -6.13 -12.40 -1.11
CA GLU A 154 -5.21 -13.41 -1.67
C GLU A 154 -5.18 -13.33 -3.20
N GLN A 155 -6.35 -13.23 -3.85
CA GLN A 155 -6.45 -13.02 -5.29
C GLN A 155 -5.81 -11.70 -5.73
N CYS A 156 -5.98 -10.63 -4.97
CA CYS A 156 -5.34 -9.34 -5.25
C CYS A 156 -3.81 -9.48 -5.30
N ARG A 157 -3.20 -10.12 -4.32
CA ARG A 157 -1.74 -10.39 -4.32
C ARG A 157 -1.30 -11.26 -5.50
N TYR A 158 -2.11 -12.23 -5.86
CA TYR A 158 -1.83 -13.09 -7.02
C TYR A 158 -1.78 -12.26 -8.31
N TYR A 159 -2.80 -11.45 -8.58
CA TYR A 159 -2.84 -10.62 -9.79
C TYR A 159 -1.81 -9.49 -9.79
N GLN A 160 -1.47 -8.92 -8.64
CA GLN A 160 -0.33 -8.00 -8.51
C GLN A 160 0.99 -8.68 -8.90
N THR A 161 1.16 -9.96 -8.56
CA THR A 161 2.34 -10.74 -8.97
C THR A 161 2.35 -10.98 -10.49
N ILE A 162 1.20 -11.24 -11.11
CA ILE A 162 1.09 -11.39 -12.57
C ILE A 162 1.43 -10.07 -13.27
N GLU A 163 0.92 -8.94 -12.78
CA GLU A 163 1.27 -7.61 -13.29
C GLU A 163 2.79 -7.38 -13.19
N GLU A 164 3.39 -7.60 -12.02
CA GLU A 164 4.83 -7.40 -11.82
C GLU A 164 5.66 -8.24 -12.80
N LYS A 165 5.35 -9.52 -12.94
CA LYS A 165 6.01 -10.40 -13.88
C LYS A 165 5.81 -9.96 -15.34
N SER A 166 4.62 -9.49 -15.69
CA SER A 166 4.31 -8.99 -17.04
C SER A 166 5.12 -7.73 -17.37
N VAL A 167 5.24 -6.81 -16.42
CA VAL A 167 6.05 -5.59 -16.57
C VAL A 167 7.53 -5.92 -16.72
N LEU A 168 8.08 -6.79 -15.89
CA LEU A 168 9.49 -7.18 -15.95
C LEU A 168 9.82 -7.89 -17.27
N LEU A 169 8.99 -8.84 -17.69
CA LEU A 169 9.14 -9.53 -18.96
C LEU A 169 9.02 -8.56 -20.15
N SER A 170 8.10 -7.60 -20.09
CA SER A 170 7.96 -6.55 -21.11
C SER A 170 9.25 -5.72 -21.23
N ALA A 171 9.86 -5.35 -20.09
CA ALA A 171 11.10 -4.58 -20.10
C ALA A 171 12.26 -5.38 -20.74
N GLU A 172 12.41 -6.66 -20.44
CA GLU A 172 13.40 -7.55 -21.06
C GLU A 172 13.20 -7.67 -22.58
N LEU A 173 11.96 -7.85 -23.00
CA LEU A 173 11.62 -7.95 -24.41
C LEU A 173 11.85 -6.63 -25.16
N LEU A 174 11.52 -5.48 -24.52
CA LEU A 174 11.80 -4.16 -25.09
C LEU A 174 13.30 -3.93 -25.32
N GLN A 175 14.17 -4.40 -24.42
CA GLN A 175 15.61 -4.40 -24.63
C GLN A 175 16.01 -5.28 -25.83
N THR A 176 15.48 -6.50 -25.88
CA THR A 176 15.77 -7.47 -26.93
C THR A 176 15.38 -6.97 -28.32
N VAL A 177 14.28 -6.22 -28.43
CA VAL A 177 13.83 -5.65 -29.73
C VAL A 177 14.37 -4.25 -30.02
N GLY A 178 15.29 -3.73 -29.20
CA GLY A 178 15.91 -2.41 -29.40
C GLY A 178 14.98 -1.21 -29.13
N ARG A 179 13.90 -1.40 -28.36
CA ARG A 179 12.94 -0.35 -27.98
C ARG A 179 13.18 0.17 -26.55
N GLU A 180 14.42 0.35 -26.16
CA GLU A 180 14.82 0.74 -24.79
C GLU A 180 14.16 2.06 -24.33
N LYS A 181 13.93 3.01 -25.23
CA LYS A 181 13.24 4.27 -24.91
C LYS A 181 11.82 4.07 -24.40
N SER A 182 11.17 2.96 -24.75
CA SER A 182 9.82 2.63 -24.28
C SER A 182 9.80 2.12 -22.84
N ILE A 183 10.94 1.66 -22.30
CA ILE A 183 11.04 1.13 -20.92
C ILE A 183 10.71 2.20 -19.88
N ILE A 184 11.08 3.46 -20.14
CA ILE A 184 10.77 4.55 -19.19
C ILE A 184 9.26 4.78 -19.06
N GLY A 185 8.52 4.73 -20.17
CA GLY A 185 7.06 4.85 -20.15
C GLY A 185 6.40 3.68 -19.41
N LEU A 186 6.89 2.46 -19.63
CA LEU A 186 6.45 1.26 -18.94
C LEU A 186 6.72 1.36 -17.42
N ALA A 187 7.93 1.76 -17.02
CA ALA A 187 8.29 1.89 -15.60
C ALA A 187 7.48 3.01 -14.91
N GLN A 188 7.22 4.12 -15.60
CA GLN A 188 6.35 5.18 -15.07
C GLN A 188 4.90 4.72 -14.91
N TRP A 189 4.39 3.93 -15.84
CA TRP A 189 3.07 3.33 -15.74
C TRP A 189 3.02 2.36 -14.55
N ALA A 190 4.00 1.47 -14.41
CA ALA A 190 4.10 0.51 -13.32
C ALA A 190 4.15 1.18 -11.92
N VAL A 191 4.93 2.26 -11.77
CA VAL A 191 4.94 3.04 -10.51
C VAL A 191 3.60 3.70 -10.23
N ARG A 192 2.85 4.13 -11.26
CA ARG A 192 1.50 4.67 -11.06
C ARG A 192 0.49 3.60 -10.67
N SER A 193 0.59 2.39 -11.22
CA SER A 193 -0.32 1.28 -10.89
C SER A 193 -0.10 0.77 -9.47
N GLN A 194 1.17 0.58 -9.06
CA GLN A 194 1.54 0.14 -7.73
C GLN A 194 2.64 1.03 -7.11
N PRO A 195 2.30 2.19 -6.55
CA PRO A 195 3.28 3.15 -6.03
C PRO A 195 4.17 2.61 -4.90
N LEU A 196 3.67 1.63 -4.15
CA LEU A 196 4.37 0.98 -3.03
C LEU A 196 5.09 -0.33 -3.42
N SER A 197 5.25 -0.61 -4.71
CA SER A 197 6.09 -1.71 -5.19
C SER A 197 7.55 -1.29 -5.20
N GLY A 198 8.40 -1.96 -4.39
CA GLY A 198 9.85 -1.75 -4.40
C GLY A 198 10.47 -2.07 -5.76
N THR A 199 9.98 -3.13 -6.40
CA THR A 199 10.41 -3.57 -7.74
C THR A 199 10.18 -2.48 -8.79
N PHE A 200 8.99 -1.88 -8.83
CA PHE A 200 8.67 -0.84 -9.82
C PHE A 200 9.41 0.47 -9.55
N GLN A 201 9.54 0.87 -8.29
CA GLN A 201 10.35 2.03 -7.92
C GLN A 201 11.81 1.82 -8.33
N ALA A 202 12.40 0.68 -8.01
CA ALA A 202 13.76 0.34 -8.39
C ALA A 202 13.94 0.28 -9.91
N MET A 203 12.96 -0.26 -10.65
CA MET A 203 12.96 -0.30 -12.10
C MET A 203 13.00 1.12 -12.71
N LEU A 204 12.18 2.04 -12.24
CA LEU A 204 12.14 3.42 -12.75
C LEU A 204 13.47 4.15 -12.47
N ILE A 205 14.02 4.01 -11.26
CA ILE A 205 15.32 4.58 -10.89
C ILE A 205 16.42 4.01 -11.79
N ARG A 206 16.48 2.68 -12.00
CA ARG A 206 17.46 2.03 -12.90
C ARG A 206 17.34 2.53 -14.33
N THR A 207 16.11 2.74 -14.82
CA THR A 207 15.88 3.22 -16.17
C THR A 207 16.41 4.65 -16.35
N HIS A 208 16.21 5.52 -15.36
CA HIS A 208 16.82 6.85 -15.36
C HIS A 208 18.35 6.80 -15.31
N LEU A 209 18.91 5.90 -14.49
CA LEU A 209 20.36 5.69 -14.42
C LEU A 209 20.97 5.20 -15.73
N ALA A 210 20.32 4.25 -16.40
CA ALA A 210 20.76 3.73 -17.69
C ALA A 210 20.72 4.79 -18.78
N ALA A 211 19.77 5.73 -18.71
CA ALA A 211 19.66 6.88 -19.60
C ALA A 211 20.61 8.04 -19.25
N GLY A 212 21.46 7.92 -18.21
CA GLY A 212 22.35 8.99 -17.74
C GLY A 212 21.64 10.15 -17.02
N ASN A 213 20.36 9.99 -16.68
CA ASN A 213 19.55 11.02 -16.02
C ASN A 213 19.66 10.91 -14.50
N TYR A 214 20.84 11.20 -13.95
CA TYR A 214 21.13 11.04 -12.51
C TYR A 214 20.22 11.85 -11.61
N THR A 215 19.94 13.12 -11.96
CA THR A 215 19.02 13.99 -11.21
C THR A 215 17.64 13.37 -11.09
N ARG A 216 17.04 12.89 -12.19
CA ARG A 216 15.74 12.24 -12.16
C ARG A 216 15.73 10.91 -11.39
N ALA A 217 16.84 10.17 -11.43
CA ALA A 217 16.98 8.95 -10.63
C ALA A 217 16.96 9.27 -9.13
N LEU A 218 17.63 10.35 -8.71
CA LEU A 218 17.65 10.80 -7.33
C LEU A 218 16.30 11.35 -6.87
N GLU A 219 15.66 12.19 -7.69
CA GLU A 219 14.29 12.68 -7.43
C GLU A 219 13.29 11.53 -7.24
N GLN A 220 13.39 10.49 -8.08
CA GLN A 220 12.53 9.31 -7.96
C GLN A 220 12.82 8.52 -6.68
N TYR A 221 14.08 8.38 -6.30
CA TYR A 221 14.45 7.75 -5.03
C TYR A 221 13.87 8.51 -3.83
N ASN A 222 14.05 9.83 -3.80
CA ASN A 222 13.53 10.67 -2.71
C ASN A 222 12.00 10.60 -2.64
N THR A 223 11.32 10.63 -3.79
CA THR A 223 9.86 10.47 -3.87
C THR A 223 9.41 9.12 -3.33
N ALA A 224 10.12 8.03 -3.68
CA ALA A 224 9.84 6.69 -3.16
C ALA A 224 10.09 6.62 -1.65
N ALA A 225 11.19 7.18 -1.16
CA ALA A 225 11.53 7.19 0.26
C ALA A 225 10.45 7.90 1.08
N ASP A 226 10.02 9.07 0.66
CA ASP A 226 8.92 9.81 1.28
C ASP A 226 7.60 9.02 1.28
N LEU A 227 7.29 8.35 0.18
CA LEU A 227 6.07 7.60 0.03
C LEU A 227 6.02 6.38 0.99
N PHE A 228 7.09 5.56 1.00
CA PHE A 228 7.20 4.42 1.90
C PHE A 228 7.12 4.86 3.36
N TYR A 229 7.82 5.93 3.68
CA TYR A 229 7.82 6.48 5.02
C TYR A 229 6.44 6.94 5.47
N ARG A 230 5.73 7.75 4.65
CA ARG A 230 4.40 8.29 5.00
C ARG A 230 3.33 7.21 5.09
N GLN A 231 3.37 6.18 4.23
CA GLN A 231 2.30 5.20 4.16
C GLN A 231 2.56 3.93 4.98
N LYS A 232 3.82 3.50 5.12
CA LYS A 232 4.16 2.28 5.86
C LYS A 232 4.92 2.56 7.15
N GLY A 233 5.40 3.79 7.38
CA GLY A 233 6.25 4.11 8.53
C GLY A 233 7.62 3.41 8.50
N THR A 234 8.02 2.87 7.34
CA THR A 234 9.27 2.10 7.16
C THR A 234 10.18 2.79 6.15
N GLY A 235 11.47 2.49 6.21
CA GLY A 235 12.41 2.90 5.16
C GLY A 235 12.10 2.22 3.82
N VAL A 236 12.84 2.61 2.79
CA VAL A 236 12.69 2.03 1.44
C VAL A 236 13.03 0.53 1.43
N PRO A 237 12.36 -0.28 0.60
CA PRO A 237 12.70 -1.68 0.38
C PRO A 237 14.14 -1.87 -0.11
N GLU A 238 14.67 -3.09 0.10
CA GLU A 238 16.06 -3.41 -0.24
C GLU A 238 16.38 -3.20 -1.72
N GLU A 239 15.43 -3.49 -2.62
CA GLU A 239 15.59 -3.32 -4.07
C GLU A 239 15.83 -1.85 -4.42
N VAL A 240 15.12 -0.93 -3.77
CA VAL A 240 15.27 0.52 -3.96
C VAL A 240 16.59 1.01 -3.35
N ARG A 241 16.96 0.50 -2.18
CA ARG A 241 18.22 0.82 -1.51
C ARG A 241 19.42 0.38 -2.33
N ALA A 242 19.38 -0.84 -2.90
CA ALA A 242 20.46 -1.37 -3.73
C ALA A 242 20.70 -0.51 -4.98
N VAL A 243 19.63 0.00 -5.61
CA VAL A 243 19.76 0.88 -6.78
C VAL A 243 20.31 2.26 -6.38
N TYR A 244 19.94 2.77 -5.21
CA TYR A 244 20.51 4.01 -4.69
C TYR A 244 22.02 3.91 -4.44
N GLN A 245 22.50 2.79 -3.93
CA GLN A 245 23.94 2.55 -3.80
C GLN A 245 24.66 2.57 -5.16
N GLN A 246 24.05 2.00 -6.21
CA GLN A 246 24.59 2.07 -7.58
C GLN A 246 24.58 3.51 -8.11
N LEU A 247 23.54 4.30 -7.80
CA LEU A 247 23.47 5.72 -8.13
C LEU A 247 24.67 6.47 -7.52
N LEU A 248 24.91 6.29 -6.22
CA LEU A 248 26.03 6.95 -5.52
C LEU A 248 27.39 6.57 -6.12
N GLN A 249 27.61 5.29 -6.43
CA GLN A 249 28.87 4.84 -7.03
C GLN A 249 29.12 5.48 -8.41
N LYS A 250 28.09 5.59 -9.24
CA LYS A 250 28.20 6.23 -10.57
C LYS A 250 28.31 7.75 -10.45
N ALA A 251 27.65 8.35 -9.47
CA ALA A 251 27.73 9.76 -9.19
C ALA A 251 29.14 10.19 -8.74
N HIS A 252 29.82 9.36 -7.95
CA HIS A 252 31.23 9.62 -7.53
C HIS A 252 32.24 9.57 -8.67
N SER A 253 31.90 9.05 -9.84
CA SER A 253 32.79 8.99 -11.01
C SER A 253 32.66 10.20 -11.95
N SER A 254 31.70 11.10 -11.73
CA SER A 254 31.56 12.38 -12.44
C SER A 254 31.85 13.53 -11.46
N ASP A 255 32.51 14.61 -11.92
CA ASP A 255 32.84 15.80 -11.14
C ASP A 255 31.58 16.41 -10.48
N PHE A 256 31.25 15.96 -9.27
CA PHE A 256 30.21 16.58 -8.45
C PHE A 256 30.80 17.82 -7.78
N ASP A 257 30.28 18.96 -8.17
CA ASP A 257 30.57 20.23 -7.49
C ASP A 257 29.89 20.23 -6.09
N LEU A 258 30.66 20.63 -5.07
CA LEU A 258 30.16 20.79 -3.69
C LEU A 258 28.90 21.66 -3.60
N SER A 259 28.66 22.53 -4.57
CA SER A 259 27.46 23.36 -4.69
C SER A 259 26.20 22.51 -4.90
N ILE A 260 26.28 21.44 -5.69
CA ILE A 260 25.17 20.49 -5.95
C ILE A 260 24.83 19.75 -4.65
N ILE A 261 25.84 19.24 -3.95
CA ILE A 261 25.64 18.55 -2.66
C ILE A 261 25.02 19.51 -1.62
N LYS A 262 25.44 20.77 -1.59
CA LYS A 262 24.85 21.78 -0.68
C LYS A 262 23.40 22.08 -1.02
N GLU A 263 23.03 22.13 -2.31
CA GLU A 263 21.66 22.37 -2.74
C GLU A 263 20.77 21.15 -2.41
N GLU A 264 21.27 19.93 -2.61
CA GLU A 264 20.56 18.68 -2.22
C GLU A 264 20.36 18.56 -0.70
N LEU A 265 21.32 19.02 0.10
CA LEU A 265 21.24 19.05 1.57
C LEU A 265 20.40 20.21 2.09
N ARG A 266 19.95 21.10 1.21
CA ARG A 266 19.15 22.25 1.59
C ARG A 266 17.70 21.83 1.80
N GLU A 267 17.24 21.97 3.00
CA GLU A 267 15.85 21.72 3.39
C GLU A 267 14.99 22.94 3.08
N ASP A 268 14.12 22.87 2.07
CA ASP A 268 13.33 24.01 1.59
C ASP A 268 12.22 24.45 2.55
N THR A 269 11.80 23.61 3.48
CA THR A 269 10.73 23.91 4.44
C THR A 269 11.00 23.31 5.81
N LEU A 270 11.77 24.01 6.61
CA LEU A 270 11.95 23.69 8.04
C LEU A 270 10.74 24.18 8.86
N LEU A 271 9.62 23.46 8.81
CA LEU A 271 8.48 23.69 9.69
C LEU A 271 8.47 22.62 10.79
N GLY A 272 8.79 23.04 12.04
CA GLY A 272 8.66 22.19 13.22
C GLY A 272 9.80 21.19 13.43
N ALA A 273 9.55 20.14 14.20
CA ALA A 273 10.53 19.12 14.56
C ALA A 273 10.88 18.19 13.41
N PHE A 274 12.09 17.63 13.45
CA PHE A 274 12.56 16.65 12.47
C PHE A 274 11.95 15.28 12.74
N PHE A 275 11.14 14.81 11.83
CA PHE A 275 10.52 13.49 11.91
C PHE A 275 11.30 12.49 11.04
N CYS A 276 11.73 11.36 11.62
CA CYS A 276 12.51 10.33 10.93
C CYS A 276 12.08 8.92 11.33
N ASP A 277 12.61 7.91 10.64
CA ASP A 277 12.49 6.53 11.08
C ASP A 277 13.37 6.24 12.31
N TYR A 278 13.10 5.13 13.00
CA TYR A 278 13.80 4.81 14.25
C TYR A 278 15.30 4.51 14.02
N GLU A 279 15.71 4.03 12.85
CA GLU A 279 17.12 3.81 12.53
C GLU A 279 17.88 5.14 12.35
N ALA A 280 17.27 6.09 11.63
CA ALA A 280 17.82 7.44 11.54
C ALA A 280 17.85 8.12 12.91
N PHE A 281 16.78 7.95 13.72
CA PHE A 281 16.76 8.45 15.10
C PHE A 281 17.93 7.91 15.93
N LYS A 282 18.23 6.61 15.88
CA LYS A 282 19.39 6.02 16.56
C LYS A 282 20.71 6.63 16.09
N ASN A 283 20.87 6.84 14.80
CA ASN A 283 22.07 7.46 14.25
C ASN A 283 22.25 8.91 14.73
N ILE A 284 21.16 9.68 14.74
CA ILE A 284 21.15 11.05 15.27
C ILE A 284 21.44 11.04 16.79
N TYR A 285 20.83 10.11 17.54
CA TYR A 285 21.08 9.93 18.96
C TYR A 285 22.58 9.68 19.23
N HIS A 286 23.20 8.75 18.53
CA HIS A 286 24.61 8.45 18.70
C HIS A 286 25.50 9.66 18.35
N LEU A 287 25.15 10.43 17.31
CA LEU A 287 25.86 11.64 16.95
C LEU A 287 25.73 12.69 18.06
N GLN A 288 24.49 12.96 18.52
CA GLN A 288 24.22 13.94 19.57
C GLN A 288 24.87 13.55 20.91
N ALA A 289 24.79 12.28 21.32
CA ALA A 289 25.42 11.79 22.55
C ALA A 289 26.93 12.01 22.56
N ARG A 290 27.62 11.87 21.42
CA ARG A 290 29.05 12.17 21.27
C ARG A 290 29.36 13.66 21.36
N THR A 291 28.42 14.54 20.95
CA THR A 291 28.64 16.00 20.99
C THR A 291 28.35 16.59 22.37
N LEU A 292 27.52 15.95 23.21
CA LEU A 292 27.19 16.38 24.57
C LEU A 292 28.45 16.63 25.43
N LEU A 293 29.45 15.75 25.32
CA LEU A 293 30.74 15.85 26.05
C LEU A 293 31.52 17.14 25.71
N ARG A 294 31.28 17.75 24.54
CA ARG A 294 32.00 18.93 24.06
C ARG A 294 31.27 20.24 24.29
N GLU A 295 29.93 20.20 24.27
CA GLU A 295 29.11 21.42 24.24
C GLU A 295 28.45 21.77 25.57
N GLY A 296 28.49 20.90 26.58
CA GLY A 296 27.89 21.16 27.90
C GLY A 296 26.37 21.33 27.86
N ARG A 297 25.72 20.76 26.87
CA ARG A 297 24.26 20.76 26.72
C ARG A 297 23.67 19.47 27.28
N PHE A 298 22.40 19.53 27.71
CA PHE A 298 21.67 18.33 28.13
C PHE A 298 20.74 17.88 27.02
N LEU A 299 20.66 16.58 26.85
CA LEU A 299 19.76 15.93 25.88
C LEU A 299 18.83 15.00 26.66
N TYR A 300 17.55 15.04 26.33
CA TYR A 300 16.54 14.19 26.95
C TYR A 300 15.86 13.33 25.88
N ILE A 301 15.55 12.10 26.25
CA ILE A 301 14.68 11.21 25.47
C ILE A 301 13.33 11.17 26.19
N ALA A 302 12.26 11.41 25.45
CA ALA A 302 10.90 11.25 25.94
C ALA A 302 10.17 10.16 25.16
N LEU A 303 9.37 9.38 25.85
CA LEU A 303 8.49 8.37 25.25
C LEU A 303 7.04 8.81 25.49
N LEU A 304 6.24 8.87 24.42
CA LEU A 304 4.81 9.13 24.46
C LEU A 304 4.09 7.84 24.08
N SER A 305 3.20 7.37 24.92
CA SER A 305 2.50 6.09 24.76
C SER A 305 1.00 6.26 24.89
N PHE A 306 0.23 5.69 23.95
CA PHE A 306 -1.22 5.61 24.07
C PHE A 306 -1.67 4.31 24.71
N TYR A 307 -2.63 4.42 25.62
CA TYR A 307 -3.31 3.33 26.32
C TYR A 307 -4.83 3.54 26.27
N GLY A 308 -5.57 2.45 26.38
CA GLY A 308 -7.02 2.53 26.61
C GLY A 308 -7.35 3.13 27.98
N LYS A 309 -8.49 3.78 28.11
CA LYS A 309 -9.04 4.19 29.38
C LYS A 309 -9.66 2.99 30.12
N ASP A 310 -9.60 2.97 31.44
CA ASP A 310 -10.28 1.99 32.32
C ASP A 310 -9.94 0.52 32.03
N GLY A 311 -8.72 0.21 31.53
CA GLY A 311 -8.28 -1.15 31.27
C GLY A 311 -8.80 -1.73 29.92
N ASP A 312 -9.41 -0.92 29.07
CA ASP A 312 -9.82 -1.28 27.72
C ASP A 312 -8.58 -1.50 26.82
N SER A 313 -8.66 -2.50 25.93
CA SER A 313 -7.66 -2.71 24.88
C SER A 313 -8.16 -2.01 23.61
N PRO A 314 -7.63 -0.83 23.27
CA PRO A 314 -8.10 -0.09 22.11
C PRO A 314 -7.84 -0.88 20.83
N SER A 315 -8.75 -0.79 19.85
CA SER A 315 -8.55 -1.41 18.55
C SER A 315 -7.39 -0.75 17.80
N ASP A 316 -6.70 -1.52 16.97
CA ASP A 316 -5.59 -1.04 16.14
C ASP A 316 -5.95 0.21 15.31
N ARG A 317 -7.21 0.31 14.87
CA ARG A 317 -7.70 1.46 14.12
C ARG A 317 -7.72 2.73 14.98
N ARG A 318 -8.21 2.66 16.23
CA ARG A 318 -8.25 3.82 17.16
C ARG A 318 -6.84 4.31 17.49
N ILE A 319 -5.91 3.38 17.70
CA ILE A 319 -4.49 3.70 17.93
C ILE A 319 -3.90 4.37 16.68
N CYS A 320 -4.11 3.83 15.49
CA CYS A 320 -3.58 4.38 14.24
C CYS A 320 -4.09 5.82 13.98
N GLU A 321 -5.39 6.07 14.20
CA GLU A 321 -5.98 7.40 14.08
C GLU A 321 -5.34 8.39 15.08
N ALA A 322 -5.18 7.98 16.34
CA ALA A 322 -4.55 8.78 17.39
C ALA A 322 -3.06 9.05 17.11
N MET A 323 -2.31 8.06 16.66
CA MET A 323 -0.90 8.19 16.30
C MET A 323 -0.70 9.14 15.12
N THR A 324 -1.59 9.10 14.12
CA THR A 324 -1.55 10.03 12.98
C THR A 324 -1.79 11.47 13.42
N ALA A 325 -2.81 11.71 14.24
CA ALA A 325 -3.12 13.01 14.80
C ALA A 325 -1.97 13.54 15.71
N LEU A 326 -1.40 12.66 16.54
CA LEU A 326 -0.29 13.03 17.42
C LEU A 326 0.95 13.42 16.63
N LYS A 327 1.27 12.74 15.53
CA LYS A 327 2.37 13.11 14.64
C LYS A 327 2.25 14.55 14.19
N ASP A 328 1.07 14.95 13.68
CA ASP A 328 0.84 16.29 13.16
C ASP A 328 0.98 17.36 14.26
N THR A 329 0.48 17.06 15.46
CA THR A 329 0.64 17.94 16.64
C THR A 329 2.10 18.06 17.04
N LEU A 330 2.85 16.96 17.13
CA LEU A 330 4.27 16.96 17.50
C LEU A 330 5.11 17.76 16.50
N VAL A 331 4.95 17.52 15.19
CA VAL A 331 5.70 18.26 14.16
C VAL A 331 5.42 19.74 14.21
N LYS A 332 4.18 20.17 14.45
CA LYS A 332 3.80 21.58 14.52
C LYS A 332 4.25 22.29 15.78
N ARG A 333 4.25 21.61 16.92
CA ARG A 333 4.42 22.20 18.25
C ARG A 333 5.85 22.13 18.79
N LEU A 334 6.64 21.17 18.33
CA LEU A 334 8.04 21.03 18.71
C LEU A 334 8.94 21.93 17.87
N ARG A 335 10.17 22.13 18.34
CA ARG A 335 11.15 23.02 17.71
C ARG A 335 11.90 22.32 16.58
N LYS A 336 12.48 23.09 15.67
CA LYS A 336 13.27 22.58 14.53
C LYS A 336 14.44 21.66 14.91
N GLY A 337 14.98 21.80 16.11
CA GLY A 337 16.06 20.96 16.60
C GLY A 337 15.62 19.70 17.36
N ASP A 338 14.30 19.55 17.57
CA ASP A 338 13.76 18.35 18.22
C ASP A 338 13.59 17.24 17.17
N VAL A 339 13.82 16.00 17.58
CA VAL A 339 13.72 14.83 16.67
C VAL A 339 12.62 13.91 17.16
N ILE A 340 11.82 13.38 16.23
CA ILE A 340 10.68 12.50 16.50
C ILE A 340 10.85 11.23 15.68
N ALA A 341 10.56 10.06 16.29
CA ALA A 341 10.42 8.81 15.56
C ALA A 341 9.27 7.96 16.10
N ALA A 342 8.63 7.18 15.23
CA ALA A 342 7.73 6.12 15.68
C ALA A 342 8.58 4.97 16.25
N TYR A 343 8.27 4.56 17.51
CA TYR A 343 8.95 3.47 18.19
C TYR A 343 8.16 2.16 18.11
N SER A 344 6.85 2.24 18.29
CA SER A 344 5.91 1.13 18.17
C SER A 344 4.58 1.59 17.56
N PRO A 345 3.63 0.70 17.29
CA PRO A 345 2.30 1.09 16.78
C PRO A 345 1.56 2.11 17.66
N SER A 346 1.88 2.18 18.98
CA SER A 346 1.23 3.08 19.94
C SER A 346 2.18 4.07 20.61
N GLN A 347 3.43 4.22 20.12
CA GLN A 347 4.45 5.00 20.79
C GLN A 347 5.28 5.86 19.85
N TYR A 348 5.52 7.12 20.25
CA TYR A 348 6.53 8.00 19.69
C TYR A 348 7.68 8.19 20.68
N VAL A 349 8.90 8.20 20.17
CA VAL A 349 10.11 8.61 20.89
C VAL A 349 10.54 9.98 20.40
N LEU A 350 10.88 10.87 21.33
CA LEU A 350 11.35 12.22 21.08
C LEU A 350 12.79 12.37 21.59
N MET A 351 13.55 13.19 20.90
CA MET A 351 14.87 13.66 21.35
C MET A 351 14.82 15.17 21.49
N LEU A 352 15.01 15.65 22.71
CA LEU A 352 14.78 17.04 23.09
C LEU A 352 16.05 17.64 23.70
N PRO A 353 16.72 18.60 23.02
CA PRO A 353 17.79 19.40 23.61
C PRO A 353 17.19 20.42 24.60
N LEU A 354 17.28 20.15 25.90
CA LEU A 354 16.68 20.94 26.98
C LEU A 354 17.72 21.41 27.99
N LYS A 355 17.35 22.38 28.80
CA LYS A 355 18.21 22.87 29.86
C LYS A 355 18.15 22.01 31.13
N ASP A 356 16.99 21.49 31.46
CA ASP A 356 16.70 20.72 32.64
C ASP A 356 15.45 19.83 32.47
N ALA A 357 15.24 18.90 33.36
CA ALA A 357 14.09 17.97 33.32
C ALA A 357 12.75 18.70 33.49
N ALA A 358 12.67 19.73 34.35
CA ALA A 358 11.44 20.49 34.58
C ALA A 358 10.95 21.17 33.30
N THR A 359 11.86 21.67 32.47
CA THR A 359 11.55 22.21 31.14
C THR A 359 10.96 21.12 30.23
N GLY A 360 11.51 19.91 30.30
CA GLY A 360 11.02 18.75 29.53
C GLY A 360 9.62 18.32 29.92
N GLU A 361 9.37 18.17 31.22
CA GLU A 361 8.03 17.87 31.74
C GLU A 361 7.00 18.91 31.32
N GLY A 362 7.37 20.20 31.37
CA GLY A 362 6.51 21.30 30.90
C GLY A 362 6.23 21.27 29.40
N VAL A 363 7.17 20.80 28.58
CA VAL A 363 6.97 20.61 27.14
C VAL A 363 5.99 19.44 26.91
N LEU A 364 6.19 18.31 27.57
CA LEU A 364 5.34 17.13 27.42
C LEU A 364 3.90 17.39 27.90
N GLU A 365 3.71 18.09 29.00
CA GLU A 365 2.40 18.47 29.50
C GLU A 365 1.65 19.40 28.55
N ARG A 366 2.32 20.39 27.96
CA ARG A 366 1.73 21.26 26.94
C ARG A 366 1.35 20.49 25.67
N LEU A 367 2.17 19.55 25.25
CA LEU A 367 1.89 18.67 24.09
C LEU A 367 0.64 17.84 24.37
N ARG A 368 0.57 17.22 25.55
CA ARG A 368 -0.58 16.42 25.97
C ARG A 368 -1.87 17.22 25.98
N THR A 369 -1.83 18.40 26.62
CA THR A 369 -2.98 19.31 26.72
C THR A 369 -3.44 19.77 25.34
N SER A 370 -2.51 20.28 24.51
CA SER A 370 -2.84 20.74 23.15
C SER A 370 -3.39 19.61 22.28
N PHE A 371 -2.86 18.39 22.39
CA PHE A 371 -3.33 17.26 21.63
C PHE A 371 -4.80 16.93 21.94
N PHE A 372 -5.16 16.83 23.22
CA PHE A 372 -6.55 16.50 23.59
C PHE A 372 -7.52 17.68 23.43
N GLU A 373 -7.03 18.93 23.42
CA GLU A 373 -7.83 20.10 23.02
C GLU A 373 -8.14 20.09 21.52
N GLU A 374 -7.17 19.75 20.68
CA GLU A 374 -7.33 19.69 19.21
C GLU A 374 -8.11 18.43 18.78
N HIS A 375 -8.08 17.35 19.56
CA HIS A 375 -8.68 16.03 19.24
C HIS A 375 -9.55 15.49 20.39
N PRO A 376 -10.64 16.16 20.74
CA PRO A 376 -11.52 15.74 21.84
C PRO A 376 -12.24 14.40 21.58
N GLU A 377 -12.30 13.97 20.30
CA GLU A 377 -12.87 12.69 19.87
C GLU A 377 -11.99 11.48 20.20
N ILE A 378 -10.69 11.70 20.51
CA ILE A 378 -9.76 10.62 20.83
C ILE A 378 -9.93 10.20 22.28
N ASP A 379 -10.60 9.07 22.46
CA ASP A 379 -10.85 8.48 23.78
C ASP A 379 -9.74 7.49 24.16
N LEU A 380 -8.54 8.00 24.39
CA LEU A 380 -7.35 7.28 24.84
C LEU A 380 -6.67 8.05 25.98
N ARG A 381 -5.80 7.35 26.72
CA ARG A 381 -4.90 7.97 27.70
C ARG A 381 -3.49 8.06 27.10
N MET A 382 -2.86 9.22 27.23
CA MET A 382 -1.47 9.42 26.86
C MET A 382 -0.61 9.45 28.12
N GLU A 383 0.38 8.57 28.17
CA GLU A 383 1.44 8.58 29.19
C GLU A 383 2.75 9.07 28.56
N THR A 384 3.52 9.79 29.37
CA THR A 384 4.81 10.35 28.96
C THR A 384 5.86 9.96 29.97
N ASP A 385 7.03 9.55 29.47
CA ASP A 385 8.23 9.29 30.28
C ASP A 385 9.39 10.14 29.73
N LEU A 386 10.24 10.66 30.62
CA LEU A 386 11.34 11.55 30.27
C LEU A 386 12.61 11.09 30.99
N SER A 387 13.68 10.87 30.22
CA SER A 387 14.99 10.45 30.75
C SER A 387 16.11 11.27 30.15
N MET A 388 17.08 11.65 30.98
CA MET A 388 18.28 12.33 30.51
C MET A 388 19.23 11.33 29.81
N VAL A 389 19.81 11.77 28.71
CA VAL A 389 20.82 10.98 28.00
C VAL A 389 22.15 11.09 28.75
N GLU A 390 22.67 9.96 29.20
CA GLU A 390 24.00 9.90 29.78
C GLU A 390 25.06 9.91 28.66
N PRO A 391 26.12 10.76 28.80
CA PRO A 391 27.19 10.77 27.82
C PRO A 391 27.85 9.39 27.76
N THR A 392 27.92 8.80 26.59
CA THR A 392 28.67 7.56 26.39
C THR A 392 30.15 7.89 26.40
N VAL A 393 30.88 7.34 27.37
CA VAL A 393 32.36 7.45 27.53
C VAL A 393 33.06 6.63 26.45
#